data_14ddf43638b5acc25b66fab2ce54fcf5
#
_entry.id   14ddf43638b5acc25b66fab2ce54fcf5
#
_cell.length_a   1.000
_cell.length_b   1.000
_cell.length_c   1.000
_cell.angle_alpha   90.00
_cell.angle_beta   90.00
_cell.angle_gamma   90.00
#
_symmetry.space_group_name_H-M   'P 1'
#
loop_
_entity.id
_entity.type
_entity.pdbx_description
1 polymer ?
#
loop_
_entity_poly.entity_id
_entity_poly.type
_entity_poly.pdbx_seq_one_letter_code
_entity_poly.pdbx_strand_id
1 'polypeptide(L)'
;MLTERPILGSVKNEFFKKQSIDAKSQTQFDYVIIGAGSSGCVLADRLSASGRYTVCLLEAGPRGHYPWLHIPIGYAKTMFHPRYNWKFYTEPEPGLYNRQIYWPRGKVLGGSSAINGLIYIRGQHQDYDQWAELGNVGWSWADVRPYFIHSERNQRGASDYHGDSGPMGVCDVKQPNRLAEAFVQACTQAGYPRNPDFNGQNQEGAGFYQLTTWNGLRSSSASAYLKPARHRSGLHIVTDAQVEQIKFQDDQARAVVYRRGHTEHTLLANREIILSAGAVQSPQLLQLSGIGEARCLQQFGIPVVQDLPEVGRNLQDHLQVRLIHRTTHPGTTNSQMRNPWSWLCMGIGYVLSRSGPMAVGINQAGAFIRSSDAVNRPDIQFHFAALSADLPGAPLHSFPGFTSSVCQLRPTSRGSVTLKSRHAQAAPAICPNYLTTEHDRLTIVAGLKTARQITAQPALNTHISAEYSPGSSVQTDDELLAFARETGVTIFHPVGTCRMGSDDRAVVDVRLKVRGVTGLRVVDCSVMPFLVSGNTHAAAVMIGEKGADMILQDANSS
;
A
#
# COMPACT_ATOMS: atom_id res chain seq x y z
N MET A 1 19.65 -32.60 -42.74
CA MET A 1 19.08 -33.25 -41.55
C MET A 1 19.87 -32.76 -40.35
N LEU A 2 19.40 -31.72 -39.72
CA LEU A 2 19.91 -31.20 -38.44
C LEU A 2 18.73 -31.20 -37.50
N THR A 3 18.77 -32.09 -36.50
CA THR A 3 17.75 -32.32 -35.50
C THR A 3 17.73 -31.18 -34.50
N GLU A 4 16.63 -30.44 -34.46
CA GLU A 4 16.32 -29.47 -33.44
C GLU A 4 16.19 -30.17 -32.08
N ARG A 5 16.98 -29.73 -31.10
CA ARG A 5 16.74 -30.02 -29.69
C ARG A 5 16.00 -28.83 -29.09
N PRO A 6 14.87 -29.01 -28.41
CA PRO A 6 14.19 -27.95 -27.72
C PRO A 6 14.93 -27.62 -26.41
N ILE A 7 15.60 -26.47 -26.36
CA ILE A 7 16.10 -25.87 -25.12
C ILE A 7 15.03 -24.90 -24.64
N LEU A 8 14.09 -25.41 -23.88
CA LEU A 8 13.30 -24.63 -22.91
C LEU A 8 12.63 -25.63 -21.97
N GLY A 9 13.39 -26.03 -20.96
CA GLY A 9 12.81 -26.72 -19.81
C GLY A 9 11.69 -25.85 -19.26
N SER A 10 10.46 -26.33 -19.38
CA SER A 10 9.29 -25.70 -18.76
C SER A 10 9.56 -25.59 -17.28
N VAL A 11 9.83 -24.39 -16.78
CA VAL A 11 9.65 -24.05 -15.38
C VAL A 11 8.15 -24.24 -15.15
N LYS A 12 7.77 -25.45 -14.73
CA LYS A 12 6.40 -25.79 -14.39
C LYS A 12 5.93 -24.79 -13.36
N ASN A 13 5.00 -23.95 -13.77
CA ASN A 13 4.25 -23.03 -12.94
C ASN A 13 3.41 -23.81 -11.93
N GLU A 14 4.04 -24.31 -10.86
CA GLU A 14 3.35 -24.96 -9.74
C GLU A 14 2.65 -23.96 -8.80
N PHE A 15 2.56 -22.69 -9.21
CA PHE A 15 2.10 -21.64 -8.31
C PHE A 15 0.64 -21.77 -7.85
N PHE A 16 -0.25 -22.46 -8.55
CA PHE A 16 -1.65 -22.69 -8.15
C PHE A 16 -2.29 -23.79 -9.02
N LYS A 17 -2.02 -25.06 -8.72
CA LYS A 17 -2.84 -26.14 -9.26
C LYS A 17 -4.26 -26.04 -8.71
N LYS A 18 -5.24 -26.22 -9.60
CA LYS A 18 -6.68 -26.16 -9.38
C LYS A 18 -7.12 -26.75 -8.04
N GLN A 19 -7.57 -25.94 -7.11
CA GLN A 19 -8.72 -26.22 -6.28
C GLN A 19 -9.82 -25.26 -6.75
N SER A 20 -10.59 -25.66 -7.74
CA SER A 20 -11.91 -25.09 -7.96
C SER A 20 -12.80 -25.68 -6.88
N ILE A 21 -13.36 -24.84 -6.02
CA ILE A 21 -14.54 -25.24 -5.25
C ILE A 21 -15.62 -25.50 -6.30
N ASP A 22 -16.01 -26.77 -6.46
CA ASP A 22 -17.25 -27.11 -7.14
C ASP A 22 -18.38 -26.37 -6.42
N ALA A 23 -19.10 -25.54 -7.14
CA ALA A 23 -20.07 -24.56 -6.63
C ALA A 23 -21.33 -25.20 -5.99
N LYS A 24 -21.25 -26.45 -5.53
CA LYS A 24 -22.39 -27.20 -4.96
C LYS A 24 -22.25 -27.64 -3.50
N SER A 25 -21.12 -27.39 -2.79
CA SER A 25 -20.92 -28.10 -1.52
C SER A 25 -20.74 -27.28 -0.24
N GLN A 26 -20.34 -26.02 -0.26
CA GLN A 26 -20.22 -25.27 1.00
C GLN A 26 -20.62 -23.80 0.83
N THR A 27 -21.78 -23.44 1.38
CA THR A 27 -22.31 -22.06 1.40
C THR A 27 -22.19 -21.39 2.75
N GLN A 28 -21.60 -22.06 3.74
CA GLN A 28 -21.54 -21.61 5.14
C GLN A 28 -20.14 -21.79 5.71
N PHE A 29 -19.61 -20.75 6.36
CA PHE A 29 -18.27 -20.70 6.96
C PHE A 29 -18.33 -20.02 8.34
N ASP A 30 -17.36 -20.29 9.20
CA ASP A 30 -17.24 -19.59 10.46
C ASP A 30 -16.89 -18.12 10.23
N TYR A 31 -15.92 -17.87 9.34
CA TYR A 31 -15.49 -16.53 8.95
C TYR A 31 -15.52 -16.33 7.45
N VAL A 32 -16.08 -15.21 7.01
CA VAL A 32 -16.04 -14.77 5.61
C VAL A 32 -15.22 -13.49 5.53
N ILE A 33 -14.07 -13.55 4.87
CA ILE A 33 -13.15 -12.41 4.68
C ILE A 33 -13.37 -11.83 3.30
N ILE A 34 -13.64 -10.52 3.22
CA ILE A 34 -13.89 -9.79 1.98
C ILE A 34 -12.64 -8.99 1.61
N GLY A 35 -11.95 -9.40 0.55
CA GLY A 35 -10.71 -8.81 0.04
C GLY A 35 -9.46 -9.57 0.47
N ALA A 36 -8.73 -10.12 -0.50
CA ALA A 36 -7.44 -10.78 -0.29
C ALA A 36 -6.28 -9.78 -0.44
N GLY A 37 -6.42 -8.59 0.15
CA GLY A 37 -5.39 -7.57 0.21
C GLY A 37 -4.32 -7.86 1.27
N SER A 38 -3.59 -6.82 1.68
CA SER A 38 -2.49 -6.94 2.65
C SER A 38 -2.95 -7.57 3.95
N SER A 39 -4.00 -7.04 4.57
CA SER A 39 -4.54 -7.56 5.85
C SER A 39 -5.36 -8.83 5.66
N GLY A 40 -6.17 -8.94 4.57
CA GLY A 40 -7.03 -10.11 4.35
C GLY A 40 -6.25 -11.41 4.15
N CYS A 41 -5.07 -11.35 3.53
CA CYS A 41 -4.18 -12.52 3.42
C CYS A 41 -3.66 -12.98 4.80
N VAL A 42 -3.34 -12.04 5.68
CA VAL A 42 -2.93 -12.30 7.07
C VAL A 42 -4.07 -12.97 7.84
N LEU A 43 -5.25 -12.37 7.81
CA LEU A 43 -6.46 -12.90 8.46
C LEU A 43 -6.75 -14.34 8.02
N ALA A 44 -6.72 -14.60 6.71
CA ALA A 44 -6.99 -15.93 6.17
C ALA A 44 -5.98 -16.98 6.67
N ASP A 45 -4.69 -16.60 6.75
CA ASP A 45 -3.66 -17.47 7.31
C ASP A 45 -3.87 -17.74 8.79
N ARG A 46 -4.01 -16.67 9.59
CA ARG A 46 -4.09 -16.77 11.05
C ARG A 46 -5.35 -17.47 11.53
N LEU A 47 -6.51 -17.13 10.97
CA LEU A 47 -7.80 -17.74 11.39
C LEU A 47 -7.92 -19.20 10.99
N SER A 48 -7.27 -19.62 9.90
CA SER A 48 -7.27 -21.03 9.47
C SER A 48 -6.16 -21.89 10.09
N ALA A 49 -5.22 -21.29 10.83
CA ALA A 49 -4.00 -21.97 11.31
C ALA A 49 -4.28 -23.14 12.26
N SER A 50 -5.26 -23.00 13.14
CA SER A 50 -5.60 -24.03 14.13
C SER A 50 -6.40 -25.21 13.59
N GLY A 51 -6.99 -25.09 12.39
CA GLY A 51 -7.94 -26.07 11.82
C GLY A 51 -9.31 -26.11 12.50
N ARG A 52 -9.54 -25.26 13.55
CA ARG A 52 -10.81 -25.22 14.28
C ARG A 52 -11.93 -24.51 13.52
N TYR A 53 -11.56 -23.59 12.63
CA TYR A 53 -12.51 -22.73 11.94
C TYR A 53 -12.44 -22.92 10.43
N THR A 54 -13.60 -22.82 9.82
CA THR A 54 -13.75 -22.75 8.36
C THR A 54 -13.71 -21.28 7.94
N VAL A 55 -12.83 -20.95 7.00
CA VAL A 55 -12.57 -19.58 6.53
C VAL A 55 -12.77 -19.49 5.04
N CYS A 56 -13.62 -18.59 4.57
CA CYS A 56 -13.74 -18.25 3.16
C CYS A 56 -13.12 -16.88 2.90
N LEU A 57 -12.16 -16.81 1.97
CA LEU A 57 -11.54 -15.57 1.50
C LEU A 57 -12.02 -15.26 0.09
N LEU A 58 -12.71 -14.11 -0.06
CA LEU A 58 -13.22 -13.60 -1.33
C LEU A 58 -12.28 -12.55 -1.91
N GLU A 59 -11.92 -12.69 -3.18
CA GLU A 59 -11.11 -11.70 -3.91
C GLU A 59 -11.75 -11.38 -5.27
N ALA A 60 -11.94 -10.09 -5.55
CA ALA A 60 -12.54 -9.62 -6.80
C ALA A 60 -11.65 -9.87 -8.02
N GLY A 61 -10.34 -9.88 -7.82
CA GLY A 61 -9.36 -10.16 -8.87
C GLY A 61 -8.99 -11.63 -9.01
N PRO A 62 -8.16 -11.95 -10.02
CA PRO A 62 -7.69 -13.31 -10.28
C PRO A 62 -6.55 -13.74 -9.36
N ARG A 63 -6.13 -15.00 -9.49
CA ARG A 63 -5.04 -15.62 -8.70
C ARG A 63 -3.65 -15.02 -8.91
N GLY A 64 -3.40 -14.29 -9.98
CA GLY A 64 -2.12 -13.60 -10.18
C GLY A 64 -1.01 -14.48 -10.77
N HIS A 65 -1.27 -15.15 -11.90
CA HIS A 65 -0.27 -15.97 -12.61
C HIS A 65 0.71 -15.13 -13.49
N TYR A 66 0.51 -13.82 -13.58
CA TYR A 66 1.33 -12.94 -14.39
C TYR A 66 2.74 -12.78 -13.78
N PRO A 67 3.83 -13.16 -14.50
CA PRO A 67 5.17 -13.20 -13.90
C PRO A 67 5.63 -11.86 -13.30
N TRP A 68 5.22 -10.74 -13.90
CA TRP A 68 5.59 -9.40 -13.43
C TRP A 68 5.02 -9.03 -12.05
N LEU A 69 4.01 -9.76 -11.56
CA LEU A 69 3.53 -9.63 -10.17
C LEU A 69 4.56 -10.14 -9.15
N HIS A 70 5.47 -11.02 -9.57
CA HIS A 70 6.44 -11.69 -8.70
C HIS A 70 7.85 -11.10 -8.84
N ILE A 71 8.16 -10.46 -9.97
CA ILE A 71 9.44 -9.80 -10.23
C ILE A 71 9.40 -8.41 -9.57
N PRO A 72 10.36 -8.04 -8.70
CA PRO A 72 10.33 -6.79 -7.94
C PRO A 72 10.09 -5.55 -8.79
N ILE A 73 10.85 -5.32 -9.86
CA ILE A 73 10.67 -4.16 -10.74
C ILE A 73 9.34 -4.19 -11.52
N GLY A 74 8.65 -5.32 -11.54
CA GLY A 74 7.44 -5.54 -12.33
C GLY A 74 6.27 -4.61 -11.99
N TYR A 75 6.30 -3.95 -10.84
CA TYR A 75 5.26 -3.00 -10.47
C TYR A 75 5.11 -1.84 -11.47
N ALA A 76 6.17 -1.45 -12.16
CA ALA A 76 6.10 -0.46 -13.24
C ALA A 76 5.14 -0.86 -14.38
N LYS A 77 4.90 -2.17 -14.56
CA LYS A 77 3.92 -2.71 -15.52
C LYS A 77 2.58 -3.03 -14.86
N THR A 78 2.60 -3.60 -13.65
CA THR A 78 1.39 -4.12 -13.02
C THR A 78 0.48 -3.02 -12.49
N MET A 79 1.03 -1.87 -12.09
CA MET A 79 0.23 -0.73 -11.62
C MET A 79 -0.64 -0.07 -12.70
N PHE A 80 -0.46 -0.42 -13.98
CA PHE A 80 -1.31 0.05 -15.09
C PHE A 80 -2.07 -1.10 -15.76
N HIS A 81 -1.87 -2.34 -15.31
CA HIS A 81 -2.42 -3.52 -15.97
C HIS A 81 -3.94 -3.65 -15.72
N PRO A 82 -4.79 -3.69 -16.77
CA PRO A 82 -6.25 -3.59 -16.62
C PRO A 82 -6.88 -4.76 -15.83
N ARG A 83 -6.26 -5.92 -15.81
CA ARG A 83 -6.78 -7.11 -15.13
C ARG A 83 -6.42 -7.17 -13.64
N TYR A 84 -5.26 -6.58 -13.26
CA TYR A 84 -4.70 -6.69 -11.90
C TYR A 84 -4.81 -5.40 -11.09
N ASN A 85 -5.51 -4.40 -11.62
CA ASN A 85 -5.64 -3.08 -11.04
C ASN A 85 -7.05 -2.53 -11.24
N TRP A 86 -7.62 -1.93 -10.19
CA TRP A 86 -8.94 -1.27 -10.24
C TRP A 86 -8.92 0.00 -11.09
N LYS A 87 -7.77 0.67 -11.20
CA LYS A 87 -7.57 1.88 -12.01
C LYS A 87 -8.51 3.02 -11.64
N PHE A 88 -8.67 3.29 -10.36
CA PHE A 88 -9.45 4.42 -9.89
C PHE A 88 -8.85 5.75 -10.30
N TYR A 89 -9.67 6.77 -10.29
CA TYR A 89 -9.30 8.18 -10.40
C TYR A 89 -10.01 8.95 -9.30
N THR A 90 -9.39 10.04 -8.83
CA THR A 90 -10.09 10.99 -7.95
C THR A 90 -11.15 11.75 -8.71
N GLU A 91 -12.10 12.35 -8.01
CA GLU A 91 -12.86 13.47 -8.55
C GLU A 91 -11.88 14.65 -8.81
N PRO A 92 -12.29 15.69 -9.55
CA PRO A 92 -11.46 16.88 -9.73
C PRO A 92 -11.00 17.45 -8.38
N GLU A 93 -9.69 17.62 -8.20
CA GLU A 93 -9.07 18.09 -6.95
C GLU A 93 -8.84 19.61 -6.99
N PRO A 94 -9.57 20.43 -6.24
CA PRO A 94 -9.44 21.88 -6.29
C PRO A 94 -8.03 22.37 -5.89
N GLY A 95 -7.41 21.73 -4.89
CA GLY A 95 -6.05 22.04 -4.47
C GLY A 95 -4.97 21.69 -5.51
N LEU A 96 -5.32 20.93 -6.55
CA LEU A 96 -4.45 20.53 -7.66
C LEU A 96 -4.98 21.01 -9.02
N TYR A 97 -5.51 22.22 -9.09
CA TYR A 97 -6.07 22.84 -10.32
C TYR A 97 -7.14 22.00 -11.02
N ASN A 98 -8.01 21.34 -10.24
CA ASN A 98 -9.08 20.45 -10.70
C ASN A 98 -8.60 19.25 -11.54
N ARG A 99 -7.36 18.83 -11.36
CA ARG A 99 -6.84 17.60 -11.97
C ARG A 99 -7.48 16.38 -11.32
N GLN A 100 -7.73 15.35 -12.12
CA GLN A 100 -8.08 14.01 -11.65
C GLN A 100 -6.79 13.18 -11.51
N ILE A 101 -6.57 12.60 -10.35
CA ILE A 101 -5.34 11.86 -10.04
C ILE A 101 -5.60 10.36 -10.17
N TYR A 102 -4.73 9.68 -10.90
CA TYR A 102 -4.77 8.22 -11.04
C TYR A 102 -4.44 7.52 -9.72
N TRP A 103 -5.33 6.62 -9.28
CA TRP A 103 -5.27 5.90 -8.00
C TRP A 103 -5.26 4.39 -8.22
N PRO A 104 -4.13 3.75 -8.53
CA PRO A 104 -4.04 2.31 -8.69
C PRO A 104 -4.29 1.58 -7.37
N ARG A 105 -5.14 0.56 -7.40
CA ARG A 105 -5.38 -0.39 -6.29
C ARG A 105 -5.34 -1.81 -6.85
N GLY A 106 -4.62 -2.71 -6.17
CA GLY A 106 -4.50 -4.09 -6.62
C GLY A 106 -5.84 -4.81 -6.68
N LYS A 107 -6.11 -5.50 -7.79
CA LYS A 107 -7.26 -6.37 -8.03
C LYS A 107 -6.74 -7.79 -8.33
N VAL A 108 -6.23 -8.45 -7.31
CA VAL A 108 -5.52 -9.72 -7.40
C VAL A 108 -5.24 -10.25 -6.00
N LEU A 109 -5.00 -11.56 -5.82
CA LEU A 109 -4.51 -12.09 -4.55
C LEU A 109 -3.26 -11.35 -4.09
N GLY A 110 -3.27 -10.86 -2.85
CA GLY A 110 -2.29 -9.95 -2.30
C GLY A 110 -2.68 -8.48 -2.41
N GLY A 111 -3.72 -8.14 -3.18
CA GLY A 111 -4.19 -6.78 -3.36
C GLY A 111 -3.06 -5.83 -3.79
N SER A 112 -3.00 -4.65 -3.18
CA SER A 112 -1.98 -3.65 -3.50
C SER A 112 -0.56 -4.10 -3.14
N SER A 113 -0.36 -5.08 -2.23
CA SER A 113 0.98 -5.64 -1.97
C SER A 113 1.58 -6.38 -3.16
N ALA A 114 0.74 -6.86 -4.09
CA ALA A 114 1.18 -7.52 -5.31
C ALA A 114 1.66 -6.55 -6.41
N ILE A 115 1.32 -5.26 -6.30
CA ILE A 115 1.63 -4.23 -7.32
C ILE A 115 2.36 -3.00 -6.77
N ASN A 116 2.71 -2.96 -5.48
CA ASN A 116 3.37 -1.82 -4.83
C ASN A 116 4.87 -1.68 -5.17
N GLY A 117 5.47 -0.56 -4.75
CA GLY A 117 6.89 -0.24 -4.94
C GLY A 117 7.85 -0.96 -3.98
N LEU A 118 7.39 -1.92 -3.16
CA LEU A 118 8.17 -2.81 -2.28
C LEU A 118 8.76 -2.18 -1.01
N ILE A 119 8.79 -0.87 -0.85
CA ILE A 119 9.42 -0.21 0.29
C ILE A 119 8.77 -0.69 1.60
N TYR A 120 9.60 -1.16 2.54
CA TYR A 120 9.19 -1.60 3.86
C TYR A 120 9.48 -0.51 4.89
N ILE A 121 8.43 0.17 5.32
CA ILE A 121 8.45 1.20 6.37
C ILE A 121 7.28 0.93 7.31
N ARG A 122 7.53 1.01 8.62
CA ARG A 122 6.52 0.80 9.67
C ARG A 122 5.79 2.08 10.06
N GLY A 123 6.37 3.23 9.82
CA GLY A 123 6.00 4.53 10.39
C GLY A 123 6.87 4.87 11.59
N GLN A 124 6.55 5.94 12.27
CA GLN A 124 7.20 6.38 13.50
C GLN A 124 6.50 5.76 14.73
N HIS A 125 7.22 5.53 15.82
CA HIS A 125 6.65 5.04 17.07
C HIS A 125 5.53 5.97 17.55
N GLN A 126 5.76 7.27 17.45
CA GLN A 126 4.81 8.31 17.85
C GLN A 126 3.51 8.31 17.02
N ASP A 127 3.48 7.71 15.83
CA ASP A 127 2.22 7.59 15.07
C ASP A 127 1.23 6.69 15.82
N TYR A 128 1.72 5.58 16.37
CA TYR A 128 0.94 4.60 17.13
C TYR A 128 0.62 5.11 18.54
N ASP A 129 1.59 5.77 19.20
CA ASP A 129 1.34 6.39 20.51
C ASP A 129 0.24 7.45 20.40
N GLN A 130 0.24 8.24 19.32
CA GLN A 130 -0.83 9.20 19.01
C GLN A 130 -2.19 8.48 18.78
N TRP A 131 -2.21 7.29 18.15
CA TRP A 131 -3.46 6.53 18.03
C TRP A 131 -4.01 6.17 19.42
N ALA A 132 -3.14 5.72 20.35
CA ALA A 132 -3.54 5.39 21.72
C ALA A 132 -4.01 6.63 22.50
N GLU A 133 -3.34 7.77 22.37
CA GLU A 133 -3.69 9.06 23.00
C GLU A 133 -5.09 9.55 22.58
N LEU A 134 -5.54 9.19 21.36
CA LEU A 134 -6.90 9.45 20.90
C LEU A 134 -7.95 8.52 21.50
N GLY A 135 -7.59 7.71 22.51
CA GLY A 135 -8.49 6.79 23.17
C GLY A 135 -8.52 5.38 22.55
N ASN A 136 -7.64 5.09 21.57
CA ASN A 136 -7.54 3.74 21.02
C ASN A 136 -6.60 2.88 21.88
N VAL A 137 -7.07 2.49 23.05
CA VAL A 137 -6.32 1.66 24.00
C VAL A 137 -5.88 0.35 23.34
N GLY A 138 -4.61 -0.02 23.54
CA GLY A 138 -4.02 -1.20 22.95
C GLY A 138 -3.42 -0.96 21.55
N TRP A 139 -3.31 0.29 21.07
CA TRP A 139 -2.74 0.65 19.77
C TRP A 139 -1.49 1.54 19.87
N SER A 140 -0.86 1.65 21.05
CA SER A 140 0.44 2.31 21.20
C SER A 140 1.54 1.54 20.48
N TRP A 141 2.71 2.17 20.30
CA TRP A 141 3.87 1.48 19.74
C TRP A 141 4.22 0.20 20.51
N ALA A 142 4.18 0.25 21.84
CA ALA A 142 4.43 -0.91 22.69
C ALA A 142 3.47 -2.07 22.39
N ASP A 143 2.21 -1.76 22.11
CA ASP A 143 1.16 -2.75 21.83
C ASP A 143 1.28 -3.35 20.41
N VAL A 144 1.73 -2.57 19.42
CA VAL A 144 1.75 -3.00 18.01
C VAL A 144 3.10 -3.54 17.56
N ARG A 145 4.21 -3.16 18.22
CA ARG A 145 5.56 -3.63 17.91
C ARG A 145 5.68 -5.16 17.84
N PRO A 146 5.13 -5.95 18.76
CA PRO A 146 5.18 -7.41 18.70
C PRO A 146 4.61 -7.98 17.40
N TYR A 147 3.56 -7.40 16.85
CA TYR A 147 2.95 -7.84 15.59
C TYR A 147 3.83 -7.52 14.37
N PHE A 148 4.54 -6.39 14.38
CA PHE A 148 5.56 -6.11 13.35
C PHE A 148 6.68 -7.15 13.37
N ILE A 149 7.22 -7.46 14.55
CA ILE A 149 8.28 -8.46 14.74
C ILE A 149 7.78 -9.84 14.30
N HIS A 150 6.59 -10.24 14.73
CA HIS A 150 5.99 -11.54 14.39
C HIS A 150 5.74 -11.72 12.89
N SER A 151 5.39 -10.66 12.18
CA SER A 151 5.13 -10.71 10.75
C SER A 151 6.39 -10.75 9.89
N GLU A 152 7.54 -10.31 10.41
CA GLU A 152 8.75 -10.03 9.65
C GLU A 152 9.73 -11.21 9.62
N ARG A 153 10.31 -11.43 8.45
CA ARG A 153 11.52 -12.22 8.25
C ARG A 153 12.59 -11.31 7.66
N ASN A 154 13.33 -10.63 8.53
CA ASN A 154 14.36 -9.69 8.13
C ASN A 154 15.66 -10.41 7.78
N GLN A 155 16.26 -10.04 6.66
CA GLN A 155 17.56 -10.59 6.22
C GLN A 155 18.69 -10.29 7.22
N ARG A 156 18.57 -9.21 8.00
CA ARG A 156 19.57 -8.81 9.01
C ARG A 156 19.52 -9.65 10.28
N GLY A 157 18.49 -10.51 10.43
CA GLY A 157 18.26 -11.30 11.63
C GLY A 157 17.35 -10.62 12.64
N ALA A 158 17.16 -11.29 13.79
CA ALA A 158 16.36 -10.80 14.91
C ALA A 158 17.05 -9.69 15.69
N SER A 159 16.27 -8.74 16.22
CA SER A 159 16.72 -7.68 17.13
C SER A 159 15.53 -7.19 17.97
N ASP A 160 15.74 -6.18 18.82
CA ASP A 160 14.66 -5.54 19.58
C ASP A 160 13.55 -4.94 18.67
N TYR A 161 13.90 -4.67 17.41
CA TYR A 161 12.99 -4.08 16.43
C TYR A 161 12.59 -5.04 15.30
N HIS A 162 13.34 -6.12 15.05
CA HIS A 162 13.16 -6.98 13.88
C HIS A 162 12.92 -8.44 14.25
N GLY A 163 12.08 -9.11 13.45
CA GLY A 163 11.92 -10.55 13.45
C GLY A 163 12.67 -11.21 12.30
N ASP A 164 13.03 -12.50 12.45
CA ASP A 164 13.75 -13.29 11.44
C ASP A 164 12.98 -14.52 10.95
N SER A 165 11.85 -14.82 11.57
CA SER A 165 11.09 -16.07 11.37
C SER A 165 9.66 -15.87 10.88
N GLY A 166 9.20 -14.62 10.75
CA GLY A 166 7.88 -14.30 10.25
C GLY A 166 7.69 -14.61 8.76
N PRO A 167 6.47 -14.56 8.26
CA PRO A 167 6.18 -14.91 6.86
C PRO A 167 6.63 -13.85 5.84
N MET A 168 6.65 -12.55 6.21
CA MET A 168 6.97 -11.44 5.32
C MET A 168 8.47 -11.26 5.16
N GLY A 169 9.04 -11.62 4.00
CA GLY A 169 10.45 -11.40 3.71
C GLY A 169 10.77 -9.92 3.53
N VAL A 170 11.82 -9.45 4.23
CA VAL A 170 12.34 -8.09 4.20
C VAL A 170 13.85 -8.14 3.96
N CYS A 171 14.33 -7.50 2.89
CA CYS A 171 15.73 -7.55 2.49
C CYS A 171 16.30 -6.15 2.22
N ASP A 172 17.60 -6.04 2.39
CA ASP A 172 18.37 -4.87 1.95
C ASP A 172 18.53 -4.83 0.42
N VAL A 173 18.78 -3.64 -0.11
CA VAL A 173 19.22 -3.47 -1.50
C VAL A 173 20.66 -3.96 -1.62
N LYS A 174 20.88 -5.14 -2.25
CA LYS A 174 22.21 -5.79 -2.31
C LYS A 174 23.24 -4.99 -3.13
N GLN A 175 22.81 -4.33 -4.19
CA GLN A 175 23.67 -3.57 -5.11
C GLN A 175 23.02 -2.22 -5.37
N PRO A 176 23.20 -1.24 -4.47
CA PRO A 176 22.61 0.07 -4.67
C PRO A 176 23.20 0.78 -5.89
N ASN A 177 22.39 1.61 -6.53
CA ASN A 177 22.85 2.46 -7.62
C ASN A 177 23.78 3.55 -7.06
N ARG A 178 24.88 3.87 -7.78
CA ARG A 178 25.85 4.89 -7.36
C ARG A 178 25.23 6.28 -7.16
N LEU A 179 24.21 6.65 -7.95
CA LEU A 179 23.49 7.91 -7.73
C LEU A 179 22.66 7.86 -6.43
N ALA A 180 22.17 6.68 -6.02
CA ALA A 180 21.48 6.54 -4.73
C ALA A 180 22.46 6.65 -3.55
N GLU A 181 23.70 6.15 -3.70
CA GLU A 181 24.77 6.37 -2.73
C GLU A 181 25.15 7.85 -2.64
N ALA A 182 25.30 8.52 -3.80
CA ALA A 182 25.57 9.96 -3.89
C ALA A 182 24.46 10.78 -3.23
N PHE A 183 23.19 10.40 -3.38
CA PHE A 183 22.06 11.04 -2.69
C PHE A 183 22.17 10.92 -1.17
N VAL A 184 22.45 9.73 -0.63
CA VAL A 184 22.62 9.55 0.82
C VAL A 184 23.79 10.38 1.35
N GLN A 185 24.91 10.41 0.60
CA GLN A 185 26.06 11.24 0.96
C GLN A 185 25.73 12.75 0.88
N ALA A 186 24.98 13.19 -0.13
CA ALA A 186 24.55 14.58 -0.25
C ALA A 186 23.63 15.00 0.91
N CYS A 187 22.73 14.13 1.36
CA CYS A 187 21.94 14.38 2.56
C CYS A 187 22.84 14.58 3.79
N THR A 188 23.89 13.76 3.94
CA THR A 188 24.84 13.91 5.05
C THR A 188 25.64 15.22 4.96
N GLN A 189 26.04 15.62 3.74
CA GLN A 189 26.70 16.91 3.51
C GLN A 189 25.77 18.11 3.79
N ALA A 190 24.46 17.92 3.61
CA ALA A 190 23.44 18.92 3.95
C ALA A 190 23.09 18.95 5.46
N GLY A 191 23.76 18.13 6.29
CA GLY A 191 23.61 18.13 7.75
C GLY A 191 22.62 17.09 8.30
N TYR A 192 22.03 16.23 7.46
CA TYR A 192 21.14 15.19 7.92
C TYR A 192 21.92 13.94 8.34
N PRO A 193 21.55 13.27 9.45
CA PRO A 193 22.26 12.07 9.90
C PRO A 193 22.11 10.92 8.91
N ARG A 194 23.14 10.08 8.82
CA ARG A 194 23.01 8.80 8.14
C ARG A 194 22.18 7.84 9.00
N ASN A 195 21.17 7.20 8.40
CA ASN A 195 20.33 6.23 9.07
C ASN A 195 20.42 4.86 8.35
N PRO A 196 20.99 3.85 9.00
CA PRO A 196 21.09 2.51 8.43
C PRO A 196 19.78 1.71 8.52
N ASP A 197 18.82 2.18 9.34
CA ASP A 197 17.57 1.46 9.62
C ASP A 197 16.42 2.39 9.99
N PHE A 198 15.55 2.67 9.02
CA PHE A 198 14.37 3.50 9.20
C PHE A 198 13.27 2.84 10.05
N ASN A 199 13.37 1.54 10.32
CA ASN A 199 12.42 0.76 11.11
C ASN A 199 12.94 0.43 12.52
N GLY A 200 14.12 0.95 12.88
CA GLY A 200 14.74 0.81 14.19
C GLY A 200 14.23 1.84 15.21
N GLN A 201 15.12 2.27 16.11
CA GLN A 201 14.79 3.21 17.18
C GLN A 201 14.35 4.58 16.67
N ASN A 202 15.01 5.10 15.63
CA ASN A 202 14.76 6.41 15.05
C ASN A 202 14.54 6.30 13.55
N GLN A 203 13.59 7.08 13.02
CA GLN A 203 13.35 7.13 11.58
C GLN A 203 14.15 8.26 10.90
N GLU A 204 14.52 9.32 11.63
CA GLU A 204 15.20 10.52 11.08
C GLU A 204 16.53 10.18 10.40
N GLY A 205 16.80 10.80 9.26
CA GLY A 205 18.05 10.69 8.53
C GLY A 205 17.91 10.16 7.11
N ALA A 206 19.04 9.87 6.47
CA ALA A 206 19.14 9.40 5.08
C ALA A 206 19.80 8.01 5.01
N GLY A 207 19.26 7.15 4.15
CA GLY A 207 19.74 5.78 4.02
C GLY A 207 19.09 5.01 2.87
N PHE A 208 19.29 3.71 2.86
CA PHE A 208 18.68 2.79 1.90
C PHE A 208 17.41 2.18 2.50
N TYR A 209 16.39 2.04 1.67
CA TYR A 209 15.17 1.34 2.07
C TYR A 209 15.39 -0.16 2.13
N GLN A 210 14.80 -0.81 3.13
CA GLN A 210 14.52 -2.23 3.05
C GLN A 210 13.30 -2.48 2.17
N LEU A 211 13.27 -3.63 1.49
CA LEU A 211 12.25 -3.98 0.52
C LEU A 211 11.53 -5.27 0.93
N THR A 212 10.22 -5.32 0.67
CA THR A 212 9.42 -6.54 0.79
C THR A 212 9.76 -7.53 -0.33
N THR A 213 10.94 -8.14 -0.22
CA THR A 213 11.47 -9.14 -1.15
C THR A 213 12.08 -10.31 -0.39
N TRP A 214 12.11 -11.50 -1.04
CA TRP A 214 12.83 -12.66 -0.53
C TRP A 214 13.36 -13.48 -1.69
N ASN A 215 14.64 -13.85 -1.64
CA ASN A 215 15.31 -14.59 -2.73
C ASN A 215 15.12 -13.94 -4.12
N GLY A 216 15.20 -12.60 -4.18
CA GLY A 216 15.05 -11.84 -5.41
C GLY A 216 13.64 -11.79 -5.99
N LEU A 217 12.64 -12.28 -5.28
CA LEU A 217 11.21 -12.21 -5.65
C LEU A 217 10.47 -11.26 -4.71
N ARG A 218 9.33 -10.71 -5.19
CA ARG A 218 8.40 -9.96 -4.36
C ARG A 218 7.84 -10.82 -3.23
N SER A 219 7.91 -10.33 -1.99
CA SER A 219 7.22 -10.88 -0.83
C SER A 219 5.89 -10.13 -0.64
N SER A 220 4.88 -10.43 -1.49
CA SER A 220 3.53 -9.92 -1.30
C SER A 220 2.81 -10.66 -0.17
N SER A 221 1.75 -10.08 0.40
CA SER A 221 0.96 -10.79 1.42
C SER A 221 0.40 -12.14 0.91
N ALA A 222 0.07 -12.25 -0.38
CA ALA A 222 -0.32 -13.54 -0.96
C ALA A 222 0.81 -14.56 -0.96
N SER A 223 2.05 -14.16 -1.32
CA SER A 223 3.19 -15.08 -1.31
C SER A 223 3.67 -15.41 0.10
N ALA A 224 3.56 -14.47 1.03
CA ALA A 224 3.99 -14.62 2.41
C ALA A 224 3.01 -15.47 3.24
N TYR A 225 1.73 -15.21 3.15
CA TYR A 225 0.69 -15.80 4.00
C TYR A 225 -0.17 -16.85 3.28
N LEU A 226 -0.75 -16.53 2.11
CA LEU A 226 -1.68 -17.46 1.47
C LEU A 226 -1.00 -18.65 0.83
N LYS A 227 0.21 -18.47 0.27
CA LYS A 227 0.91 -19.57 -0.40
C LYS A 227 1.21 -20.74 0.56
N PRO A 228 1.68 -20.54 1.80
CA PRO A 228 1.81 -21.62 2.79
C PRO A 228 0.48 -22.19 3.25
N ALA A 229 -0.53 -21.34 3.47
CA ALA A 229 -1.82 -21.71 4.05
C ALA A 229 -2.78 -22.42 3.07
N ARG A 230 -2.57 -22.31 1.75
CA ARG A 230 -3.51 -22.71 0.68
C ARG A 230 -3.95 -24.18 0.68
N HIS A 231 -3.21 -25.04 1.36
CA HIS A 231 -3.49 -26.48 1.43
C HIS A 231 -4.26 -26.89 2.69
N ARG A 232 -4.56 -25.94 3.57
CA ARG A 232 -5.37 -26.21 4.78
C ARG A 232 -6.81 -26.50 4.38
N SER A 233 -7.37 -27.58 4.86
CA SER A 233 -8.73 -28.03 4.53
C SER A 233 -9.81 -27.02 4.95
N GLY A 234 -9.56 -26.26 6.02
CA GLY A 234 -10.48 -25.23 6.52
C GLY A 234 -10.40 -23.88 5.77
N LEU A 235 -9.44 -23.68 4.84
CA LEU A 235 -9.29 -22.42 4.11
C LEU A 235 -9.76 -22.53 2.66
N HIS A 236 -10.79 -21.76 2.32
CA HIS A 236 -11.36 -21.67 0.98
C HIS A 236 -11.08 -20.31 0.36
N ILE A 237 -10.42 -20.29 -0.80
CA ILE A 237 -10.04 -19.04 -1.51
C ILE A 237 -10.82 -18.98 -2.83
N VAL A 238 -11.72 -17.98 -2.93
CA VAL A 238 -12.54 -17.73 -4.12
C VAL A 238 -12.07 -16.47 -4.81
N THR A 239 -11.58 -16.58 -6.04
CA THR A 239 -11.12 -15.48 -6.88
C THR A 239 -12.11 -15.15 -7.98
N ASP A 240 -11.94 -13.97 -8.61
CA ASP A 240 -12.88 -13.42 -9.58
C ASP A 240 -14.29 -13.26 -8.96
N ALA A 241 -14.34 -13.00 -7.65
CA ALA A 241 -15.54 -12.92 -6.80
C ALA A 241 -15.69 -11.49 -6.26
N GLN A 242 -16.42 -10.65 -6.98
CA GLN A 242 -16.69 -9.29 -6.55
C GLN A 242 -17.86 -9.27 -5.58
N VAL A 243 -17.59 -8.91 -4.33
CA VAL A 243 -18.64 -8.71 -3.33
C VAL A 243 -19.47 -7.47 -3.68
N GLU A 244 -20.78 -7.61 -3.61
CA GLU A 244 -21.73 -6.58 -3.94
C GLU A 244 -22.43 -6.01 -2.71
N GLN A 245 -22.69 -6.85 -1.70
CA GLN A 245 -23.43 -6.45 -0.49
C GLN A 245 -23.20 -7.42 0.66
N ILE A 246 -23.22 -6.89 1.90
CA ILE A 246 -23.39 -7.63 3.14
C ILE A 246 -24.87 -7.60 3.50
N LYS A 247 -25.44 -8.74 3.86
CA LYS A 247 -26.84 -8.88 4.29
C LYS A 247 -26.92 -9.03 5.79
N PHE A 248 -27.89 -8.35 6.35
CA PHE A 248 -28.17 -8.34 7.78
C PHE A 248 -29.50 -9.07 8.07
N GLN A 249 -29.52 -9.73 9.20
CA GLN A 249 -30.74 -10.17 9.86
C GLN A 249 -30.83 -9.38 11.16
N ASP A 250 -31.82 -8.49 11.24
CA ASP A 250 -31.87 -7.43 12.24
C ASP A 250 -30.57 -6.58 12.21
N ASP A 251 -29.81 -6.50 13.28
CA ASP A 251 -28.52 -5.80 13.38
C ASP A 251 -27.31 -6.71 13.12
N GLN A 252 -27.54 -8.02 12.86
CA GLN A 252 -26.46 -8.99 12.70
C GLN A 252 -26.08 -9.20 11.23
N ALA A 253 -24.80 -9.01 10.88
CA ALA A 253 -24.26 -9.40 9.60
C ALA A 253 -24.25 -10.93 9.47
N ARG A 254 -24.96 -11.47 8.45
CA ARG A 254 -25.18 -12.92 8.30
C ARG A 254 -24.72 -13.49 6.98
N ALA A 255 -24.77 -12.70 5.91
CA ALA A 255 -24.43 -13.23 4.60
C ALA A 255 -23.67 -12.21 3.76
N VAL A 256 -22.92 -12.72 2.79
CA VAL A 256 -22.20 -11.94 1.78
C VAL A 256 -22.73 -12.35 0.41
N VAL A 257 -23.20 -11.35 -0.36
CA VAL A 257 -23.57 -11.52 -1.75
C VAL A 257 -22.40 -11.11 -2.64
N TYR A 258 -21.99 -11.98 -3.52
CA TYR A 258 -20.93 -11.70 -4.47
C TYR A 258 -21.26 -12.21 -5.87
N ARG A 259 -20.65 -11.60 -6.88
CA ARG A 259 -20.80 -11.98 -8.29
C ARG A 259 -19.52 -12.61 -8.82
N ARG A 260 -19.67 -13.72 -9.51
CA ARG A 260 -18.59 -14.39 -10.23
C ARG A 260 -19.01 -14.63 -11.68
N GLY A 261 -18.37 -13.91 -12.60
CA GLY A 261 -18.89 -13.84 -13.97
C GLY A 261 -20.30 -13.20 -14.00
N HIS A 262 -21.27 -13.93 -14.52
CA HIS A 262 -22.68 -13.49 -14.56
C HIS A 262 -23.54 -14.05 -13.43
N THR A 263 -22.97 -14.92 -12.57
CA THR A 263 -23.72 -15.62 -11.52
C THR A 263 -23.55 -14.93 -10.19
N GLU A 264 -24.67 -14.67 -9.52
CA GLU A 264 -24.71 -14.22 -8.13
C GLU A 264 -24.65 -15.42 -7.18
N HIS A 265 -23.93 -15.26 -6.10
CA HIS A 265 -23.73 -16.27 -5.06
C HIS A 265 -23.92 -15.64 -3.69
N THR A 266 -24.37 -16.44 -2.72
CA THR A 266 -24.50 -16.03 -1.33
C THR A 266 -23.73 -16.99 -0.43
N LEU A 267 -22.92 -16.43 0.49
CA LEU A 267 -22.25 -17.17 1.56
C LEU A 267 -22.79 -16.72 2.92
N LEU A 268 -22.98 -17.67 3.81
CA LEU A 268 -23.37 -17.42 5.21
C LEU A 268 -22.13 -17.43 6.11
N ALA A 269 -22.09 -16.52 7.06
CA ALA A 269 -21.11 -16.50 8.12
C ALA A 269 -21.75 -16.95 9.46
N ASN A 270 -21.18 -17.99 10.07
CA ASN A 270 -21.64 -18.47 11.37
C ASN A 270 -21.25 -17.54 12.51
N ARG A 271 -20.04 -16.93 12.40
CA ARG A 271 -19.44 -16.08 13.43
C ARG A 271 -19.34 -14.64 12.97
N GLU A 272 -18.40 -14.32 12.08
CA GLU A 272 -18.17 -12.94 11.67
C GLU A 272 -17.89 -12.82 10.16
N ILE A 273 -18.29 -11.70 9.59
CA ILE A 273 -17.86 -11.17 8.30
C ILE A 273 -16.76 -10.14 8.57
N ILE A 274 -15.62 -10.27 7.88
CA ILE A 274 -14.46 -9.40 8.08
C ILE A 274 -14.20 -8.67 6.77
N LEU A 275 -14.42 -7.36 6.79
CA LEU A 275 -14.20 -6.49 5.64
C LEU A 275 -12.73 -6.06 5.62
N SER A 276 -12.02 -6.43 4.54
CA SER A 276 -10.59 -6.17 4.33
C SER A 276 -10.31 -5.72 2.89
N ALA A 277 -11.23 -4.91 2.34
CA ALA A 277 -11.22 -4.48 0.94
C ALA A 277 -10.40 -3.19 0.70
N GLY A 278 -9.78 -2.63 1.74
CA GLY A 278 -8.94 -1.44 1.71
C GLY A 278 -9.71 -0.12 1.76
N ALA A 279 -8.97 0.98 1.94
CA ALA A 279 -9.53 2.31 2.25
C ALA A 279 -10.47 2.90 1.18
N VAL A 280 -10.55 2.32 -0.02
CA VAL A 280 -11.51 2.75 -1.05
C VAL A 280 -12.78 1.90 -1.02
N GLN A 281 -12.63 0.59 -0.95
CA GLN A 281 -13.76 -0.32 -1.15
C GLN A 281 -14.42 -0.79 0.14
N SER A 282 -13.71 -0.76 1.29
CA SER A 282 -14.34 -1.04 2.58
C SER A 282 -15.45 -0.04 2.91
N PRO A 283 -15.24 1.29 2.87
CA PRO A 283 -16.35 2.22 3.05
C PRO A 283 -17.41 2.11 1.95
N GLN A 284 -17.03 1.83 0.70
CA GLN A 284 -17.98 1.62 -0.40
C GLN A 284 -18.92 0.45 -0.10
N LEU A 285 -18.39 -0.69 0.34
CA LEU A 285 -19.20 -1.88 0.67
C LEU A 285 -20.07 -1.66 1.91
N LEU A 286 -19.60 -0.95 2.92
CA LEU A 286 -20.44 -0.56 4.06
C LEU A 286 -21.64 0.27 3.58
N GLN A 287 -21.41 1.30 2.77
CA GLN A 287 -22.47 2.16 2.21
C GLN A 287 -23.45 1.34 1.34
N LEU A 288 -22.96 0.47 0.45
CA LEU A 288 -23.80 -0.40 -0.38
C LEU A 288 -24.63 -1.39 0.45
N SER A 289 -24.18 -1.68 1.68
CA SER A 289 -24.84 -2.58 2.62
C SER A 289 -25.77 -1.88 3.61
N GLY A 290 -25.97 -0.55 3.45
CA GLY A 290 -26.86 0.22 4.30
C GLY A 290 -26.22 0.81 5.56
N ILE A 291 -24.88 0.82 5.64
CA ILE A 291 -24.14 1.44 6.76
C ILE A 291 -23.40 2.68 6.26
N GLY A 292 -23.82 3.86 6.72
CA GLY A 292 -23.27 5.14 6.28
C GLY A 292 -24.22 6.28 6.61
N GLU A 293 -23.96 7.46 6.06
CA GLU A 293 -24.83 8.63 6.24
C GLU A 293 -26.22 8.36 5.63
N ALA A 294 -27.25 8.28 6.48
CA ALA A 294 -28.61 7.88 6.10
C ALA A 294 -29.15 8.66 4.92
N ARG A 295 -28.97 10.00 4.90
CA ARG A 295 -29.41 10.87 3.82
C ARG A 295 -28.75 10.50 2.48
N CYS A 296 -27.46 10.20 2.47
CA CYS A 296 -26.75 9.79 1.27
C CYS A 296 -27.22 8.43 0.77
N LEU A 297 -27.43 7.45 1.67
CA LEU A 297 -27.92 6.12 1.31
C LEU A 297 -29.30 6.16 0.68
N GLN A 298 -30.22 6.97 1.24
CA GLN A 298 -31.57 7.16 0.73
C GLN A 298 -31.60 7.74 -0.68
N GLN A 299 -30.66 8.62 -1.06
CA GLN A 299 -30.55 9.17 -2.42
C GLN A 299 -30.32 8.08 -3.47
N PHE A 300 -29.67 6.96 -3.10
CA PHE A 300 -29.45 5.81 -3.98
C PHE A 300 -30.50 4.71 -3.80
N GLY A 301 -31.54 4.93 -2.99
CA GLY A 301 -32.57 3.93 -2.69
C GLY A 301 -32.01 2.73 -1.91
N ILE A 302 -30.97 2.94 -1.10
CA ILE A 302 -30.37 1.92 -0.23
C ILE A 302 -31.05 1.99 1.13
N PRO A 303 -31.67 0.89 1.63
CA PRO A 303 -32.24 0.84 2.98
C PRO A 303 -31.15 1.08 4.03
N VAL A 304 -31.45 1.93 5.00
CA VAL A 304 -30.52 2.23 6.11
C VAL A 304 -30.59 1.11 7.13
N VAL A 305 -29.48 0.43 7.34
CA VAL A 305 -29.27 -0.54 8.43
C VAL A 305 -28.73 0.17 9.66
N GLN A 306 -27.72 1.02 9.47
CA GLN A 306 -27.11 1.81 10.53
C GLN A 306 -26.72 3.18 9.99
N ASP A 307 -27.24 4.24 10.62
CA ASP A 307 -26.79 5.60 10.34
C ASP A 307 -25.43 5.83 11.01
N LEU A 308 -24.37 5.87 10.18
CA LEU A 308 -22.97 6.03 10.60
C LEU A 308 -22.25 7.00 9.66
N PRO A 309 -22.44 8.33 9.84
CA PRO A 309 -22.05 9.36 8.87
C PRO A 309 -20.53 9.40 8.55
N GLU A 310 -19.68 8.91 9.45
CA GLU A 310 -18.23 8.92 9.26
C GLU A 310 -17.74 7.82 8.29
N VAL A 311 -18.59 6.89 7.86
CA VAL A 311 -18.22 5.90 6.81
C VAL A 311 -17.85 6.62 5.53
N GLY A 312 -16.61 6.41 5.09
CA GLY A 312 -16.03 7.07 3.93
C GLY A 312 -15.46 8.46 4.20
N ARG A 313 -15.58 9.02 5.40
CA ARG A 313 -14.97 10.30 5.79
C ARG A 313 -13.53 10.10 6.28
N ASN A 314 -12.85 11.18 6.64
CA ASN A 314 -11.48 11.18 7.15
C ASN A 314 -10.44 10.53 6.21
N LEU A 315 -10.69 10.48 4.90
CA LEU A 315 -9.70 10.01 3.94
C LEU A 315 -8.42 10.84 4.05
N GLN A 316 -7.30 10.15 4.17
CA GLN A 316 -5.96 10.72 4.18
C GLN A 316 -5.09 9.96 3.18
N ASP A 317 -4.18 10.66 2.52
CA ASP A 317 -3.21 10.06 1.60
C ASP A 317 -1.96 10.93 1.50
N HIS A 318 -0.85 10.34 1.15
CA HIS A 318 0.40 11.04 0.90
C HIS A 318 0.46 11.59 -0.52
N LEU A 319 0.62 12.90 -0.65
CA LEU A 319 0.97 13.57 -1.90
C LEU A 319 2.49 13.63 -2.06
N GLN A 320 2.98 13.35 -3.27
CA GLN A 320 4.38 13.56 -3.63
C GLN A 320 4.52 14.54 -4.80
N VAL A 321 5.61 15.29 -4.78
CA VAL A 321 6.06 16.16 -5.86
C VAL A 321 7.47 15.75 -6.26
N ARG A 322 7.79 15.79 -7.56
CA ARG A 322 9.01 15.24 -8.14
C ARG A 322 9.93 16.32 -8.66
N LEU A 323 11.17 16.36 -8.15
CA LEU A 323 12.24 17.11 -8.80
C LEU A 323 13.00 16.16 -9.72
N ILE A 324 13.20 16.57 -10.95
CA ILE A 324 13.85 15.76 -11.98
C ILE A 324 15.13 16.50 -12.43
N HIS A 325 16.24 15.77 -12.43
CA HIS A 325 17.52 16.28 -12.86
C HIS A 325 18.06 15.48 -14.04
N ARG A 326 18.63 16.18 -15.02
CA ARG A 326 19.50 15.59 -16.04
C ARG A 326 20.85 15.28 -15.40
N THR A 327 21.43 14.15 -15.73
CA THR A 327 22.72 13.71 -15.19
C THR A 327 23.69 13.36 -16.29
N THR A 328 24.97 13.54 -16.01
CA THR A 328 26.07 13.04 -16.85
C THR A 328 26.41 11.59 -16.53
N HIS A 329 25.89 11.04 -15.44
CA HIS A 329 26.19 9.68 -14.98
C HIS A 329 25.47 8.63 -15.86
N PRO A 330 26.19 7.66 -16.46
CA PRO A 330 25.60 6.70 -17.41
C PRO A 330 24.75 5.62 -16.73
N GLY A 331 24.88 5.43 -15.42
CA GLY A 331 24.23 4.35 -14.64
C GLY A 331 22.76 4.59 -14.29
N THR A 332 22.01 5.30 -15.13
CA THR A 332 20.57 5.50 -14.93
C THR A 332 19.75 4.41 -15.59
N THR A 333 18.57 4.14 -15.07
CA THR A 333 17.60 3.22 -15.70
C THR A 333 17.23 3.69 -17.10
N ASN A 334 17.15 5.01 -17.34
CA ASN A 334 16.92 5.58 -18.67
C ASN A 334 17.98 5.10 -19.68
N SER A 335 19.25 5.18 -19.32
CA SER A 335 20.36 4.72 -20.18
C SER A 335 20.34 3.21 -20.41
N GLN A 336 20.10 2.44 -19.34
CA GLN A 336 20.07 0.98 -19.40
C GLN A 336 18.92 0.47 -20.27
N MET A 337 17.74 1.11 -20.20
CA MET A 337 16.54 0.73 -20.95
C MET A 337 16.64 1.03 -22.45
N ARG A 338 17.50 1.96 -22.85
CA ARG A 338 17.74 2.30 -24.27
C ARG A 338 18.64 1.29 -24.99
N ASN A 339 19.39 0.48 -24.26
CA ASN A 339 20.30 -0.51 -24.84
C ASN A 339 19.66 -1.91 -24.78
N PRO A 340 19.27 -2.52 -25.91
CA PRO A 340 18.68 -3.87 -25.94
C PRO A 340 19.58 -4.95 -25.32
N TRP A 341 20.91 -4.83 -25.48
CA TRP A 341 21.86 -5.76 -24.85
C TRP A 341 21.85 -5.64 -23.33
N SER A 342 21.74 -4.43 -22.80
CA SER A 342 21.60 -4.22 -21.37
C SER A 342 20.35 -4.91 -20.81
N TRP A 343 19.24 -4.82 -21.52
CA TRP A 343 18.01 -5.53 -21.19
C TRP A 343 18.16 -7.05 -21.16
N LEU A 344 18.78 -7.58 -22.20
CA LEU A 344 19.02 -9.02 -22.29
C LEU A 344 19.94 -9.49 -21.16
N CYS A 345 21.04 -8.79 -20.90
CA CYS A 345 21.97 -9.10 -19.81
C CYS A 345 21.31 -9.00 -18.44
N MET A 346 20.49 -7.97 -18.18
CA MET A 346 19.72 -7.83 -16.95
C MET A 346 18.73 -8.98 -16.78
N GLY A 347 18.02 -9.37 -17.84
CA GLY A 347 17.08 -10.47 -17.83
C GLY A 347 17.75 -11.81 -17.53
N ILE A 348 18.83 -12.14 -18.24
CA ILE A 348 19.62 -13.37 -18.04
C ILE A 348 20.21 -13.38 -16.61
N GLY A 349 20.86 -12.29 -16.21
CA GLY A 349 21.44 -12.15 -14.87
C GLY A 349 20.39 -12.39 -13.77
N TYR A 350 19.20 -11.79 -13.93
CA TYR A 350 18.10 -12.00 -12.97
C TYR A 350 17.61 -13.46 -12.93
N VAL A 351 17.46 -14.11 -14.09
CA VAL A 351 17.03 -15.52 -14.17
C VAL A 351 18.02 -16.45 -13.47
N LEU A 352 19.33 -16.19 -13.67
CA LEU A 352 20.40 -17.04 -13.12
C LEU A 352 20.69 -16.78 -11.63
N SER A 353 20.69 -15.51 -11.19
CA SER A 353 21.19 -15.13 -9.86
C SER A 353 20.13 -14.50 -8.93
N ARG A 354 18.93 -14.19 -9.47
CA ARG A 354 17.88 -13.47 -8.72
C ARG A 354 18.39 -12.17 -8.08
N SER A 355 19.29 -11.47 -8.75
CA SER A 355 19.94 -10.25 -8.31
C SER A 355 19.92 -9.16 -9.39
N GLY A 356 20.55 -8.01 -9.11
CA GLY A 356 20.64 -6.88 -10.04
C GLY A 356 19.37 -6.02 -10.10
N PRO A 357 19.26 -5.14 -11.12
CA PRO A 357 18.20 -4.11 -11.19
C PRO A 357 16.77 -4.67 -11.22
N MET A 358 16.56 -5.90 -11.69
CA MET A 358 15.24 -6.51 -11.71
C MET A 358 14.79 -7.04 -10.34
N ALA A 359 15.73 -7.28 -9.42
CA ALA A 359 15.46 -7.80 -8.08
C ALA A 359 15.15 -6.72 -7.04
N VAL A 360 15.12 -5.45 -7.42
CA VAL A 360 14.95 -4.32 -6.51
C VAL A 360 13.83 -3.37 -7.00
N GLY A 361 13.36 -2.52 -6.09
CA GLY A 361 12.49 -1.40 -6.44
C GLY A 361 13.26 -0.25 -7.11
N ILE A 362 12.56 0.63 -7.79
CA ILE A 362 13.15 1.82 -8.43
C ILE A 362 13.69 2.79 -7.37
N ASN A 363 12.94 3.00 -6.30
CA ASN A 363 13.34 3.86 -5.18
C ASN A 363 14.20 3.04 -4.20
N GLN A 364 15.50 3.25 -4.23
CA GLN A 364 16.45 2.47 -3.43
C GLN A 364 16.87 3.21 -2.16
N ALA A 365 16.98 4.52 -2.22
CA ALA A 365 17.37 5.38 -1.12
C ALA A 365 16.30 6.42 -0.81
N GLY A 366 16.37 6.99 0.38
CA GLY A 366 15.52 8.07 0.80
C GLY A 366 16.02 8.76 2.05
N ALA A 367 15.22 9.68 2.54
CA ALA A 367 15.47 10.35 3.80
C ALA A 367 14.14 10.67 4.49
N PHE A 368 14.18 10.69 5.81
CA PHE A 368 13.11 11.20 6.65
C PHE A 368 13.67 12.40 7.40
N ILE A 369 13.10 13.56 7.18
CA ILE A 369 13.61 14.84 7.70
C ILE A 369 12.50 15.71 8.25
N ARG A 370 12.89 16.71 9.05
CA ARG A 370 11.98 17.76 9.53
C ARG A 370 11.94 18.91 8.53
N SER A 371 10.75 19.42 8.25
CA SER A 371 10.56 20.59 7.38
C SER A 371 11.12 21.88 7.96
N SER A 372 11.23 21.94 9.29
CA SER A 372 11.83 23.05 10.05
C SER A 372 12.24 22.60 11.45
N ASP A 373 13.02 23.42 12.14
CA ASP A 373 13.44 23.16 13.53
C ASP A 373 12.28 23.21 14.54
N ALA A 374 11.17 23.85 14.18
CA ALA A 374 9.96 23.88 15.00
C ALA A 374 9.20 22.55 15.03
N VAL A 375 9.50 21.64 14.11
CA VAL A 375 8.86 20.33 14.03
C VAL A 375 9.66 19.32 14.85
N ASN A 376 8.99 18.63 15.77
CA ASN A 376 9.65 17.74 16.74
C ASN A 376 10.04 16.35 16.18
N ARG A 377 9.54 15.96 15.00
CA ARG A 377 9.81 14.67 14.34
C ARG A 377 9.71 14.81 12.82
N PRO A 378 10.35 13.91 12.03
CA PRO A 378 10.27 13.96 10.57
C PRO A 378 8.85 14.06 10.04
N ASP A 379 8.61 14.99 9.14
CA ASP A 379 7.32 15.22 8.47
C ASP A 379 7.45 15.24 6.94
N ILE A 380 8.66 15.01 6.42
CA ILE A 380 8.96 14.85 5.00
C ILE A 380 9.71 13.54 4.78
N GLN A 381 9.28 12.79 3.76
CA GLN A 381 9.99 11.63 3.22
C GLN A 381 10.50 11.92 1.81
N PHE A 382 11.74 11.57 1.54
CA PHE A 382 12.31 11.56 0.19
C PHE A 382 12.32 10.15 -0.39
N HIS A 383 11.98 10.05 -1.68
CA HIS A 383 12.19 8.85 -2.47
C HIS A 383 13.16 9.18 -3.61
N PHE A 384 14.32 8.51 -3.64
CA PHE A 384 15.31 8.72 -4.67
C PHE A 384 15.32 7.56 -5.66
N ALA A 385 15.23 7.92 -6.96
CA ALA A 385 15.24 6.97 -8.07
C ALA A 385 16.24 7.40 -9.14
N ALA A 386 17.17 6.53 -9.50
CA ALA A 386 18.08 6.73 -10.64
C ALA A 386 17.34 6.53 -11.99
N LEU A 387 16.21 7.20 -12.13
CA LEU A 387 15.27 7.12 -13.25
C LEU A 387 14.52 8.44 -13.37
N SER A 388 14.21 8.86 -14.58
CA SER A 388 13.37 10.04 -14.83
C SER A 388 12.26 9.79 -15.86
N ALA A 389 11.08 10.29 -15.52
CA ALA A 389 9.87 10.36 -16.36
C ALA A 389 8.98 11.48 -15.79
N ASP A 390 8.12 12.11 -16.59
CA ASP A 390 7.25 13.20 -16.12
C ASP A 390 6.27 12.73 -15.05
N LEU A 391 5.64 11.56 -15.25
CA LEU A 391 4.68 10.97 -14.30
C LEU A 391 4.98 9.48 -14.09
N PRO A 392 4.48 8.87 -13.01
CA PRO A 392 4.49 7.41 -12.87
C PRO A 392 3.80 6.75 -14.06
N GLY A 393 4.52 5.86 -14.77
CA GLY A 393 4.01 5.15 -15.94
C GLY A 393 4.11 5.88 -17.27
N ALA A 394 4.51 7.14 -17.27
CA ALA A 394 4.87 7.82 -18.50
C ALA A 394 6.15 7.20 -19.12
N PRO A 395 6.37 7.37 -20.42
CA PRO A 395 7.62 6.97 -21.06
C PRO A 395 8.83 7.59 -20.35
N LEU A 396 9.91 6.83 -20.26
CA LEU A 396 11.16 7.34 -19.71
C LEU A 396 11.71 8.45 -20.62
N HIS A 397 12.29 9.48 -20.01
CA HIS A 397 12.99 10.51 -20.78
C HIS A 397 14.10 9.93 -21.66
N SER A 398 14.33 10.55 -22.80
CA SER A 398 15.38 10.15 -23.75
C SER A 398 16.79 10.49 -23.27
N PHE A 399 16.93 11.22 -22.18
CA PHE A 399 18.21 11.59 -21.55
C PHE A 399 18.43 10.82 -20.24
N PRO A 400 19.69 10.66 -19.81
CA PRO A 400 20.00 10.16 -18.48
C PRO A 400 19.46 11.13 -17.41
N GLY A 401 18.72 10.60 -16.43
CA GLY A 401 18.14 11.45 -15.39
C GLY A 401 17.84 10.67 -14.10
N PHE A 402 17.67 11.40 -13.05
CA PHE A 402 17.20 10.88 -11.76
C PHE A 402 16.06 11.74 -11.20
N THR A 403 15.33 11.17 -10.28
CA THR A 403 14.20 11.83 -9.61
C THR A 403 14.41 11.81 -8.10
N SER A 404 14.27 12.96 -7.46
CA SER A 404 14.11 13.11 -6.03
C SER A 404 12.67 13.52 -5.73
N SER A 405 11.88 12.64 -5.14
CA SER A 405 10.47 12.91 -4.84
C SER A 405 10.31 13.32 -3.39
N VAL A 406 9.60 14.41 -3.16
CA VAL A 406 9.24 14.95 -1.84
C VAL A 406 7.84 14.48 -1.49
N CYS A 407 7.68 13.92 -0.31
CA CYS A 407 6.41 13.46 0.22
C CYS A 407 6.18 14.03 1.62
N GLN A 408 5.05 14.71 1.82
CA GLN A 408 4.61 15.12 3.14
C GLN A 408 4.04 13.92 3.91
N LEU A 409 4.50 13.69 5.16
CA LEU A 409 4.15 12.50 5.95
C LEU A 409 2.88 12.65 6.78
N ARG A 410 2.55 13.85 7.22
CA ARG A 410 1.41 14.11 8.12
C ARG A 410 0.47 15.15 7.56
N PRO A 411 -0.27 14.82 6.48
CA PRO A 411 -1.22 15.76 5.90
C PRO A 411 -2.35 16.07 6.88
N THR A 412 -2.76 17.34 6.91
CA THR A 412 -3.91 17.83 7.68
C THR A 412 -5.18 17.95 6.84
N SER A 413 -5.06 17.95 5.51
CA SER A 413 -6.19 17.82 4.60
C SER A 413 -6.94 16.53 4.84
N ARG A 414 -8.29 16.58 4.76
CA ARG A 414 -9.16 15.43 4.96
C ARG A 414 -10.12 15.33 3.78
N GLY A 415 -10.30 14.10 3.34
CA GLY A 415 -11.10 13.76 2.18
C GLY A 415 -12.23 12.79 2.49
N SER A 416 -12.78 12.24 1.42
CA SER A 416 -13.88 11.28 1.50
C SER A 416 -13.91 10.27 0.35
N VAL A 417 -14.59 9.14 0.61
CA VAL A 417 -14.98 8.12 -0.37
C VAL A 417 -16.47 7.90 -0.25
N THR A 418 -17.24 8.25 -1.28
CA THR A 418 -18.71 8.18 -1.25
C THR A 418 -19.25 7.46 -2.49
N LEU A 419 -20.48 6.95 -2.40
CA LEU A 419 -21.13 6.29 -3.53
C LEU A 419 -21.39 7.27 -4.68
N LYS A 420 -21.25 6.79 -5.91
CA LYS A 420 -21.75 7.40 -7.15
C LYS A 420 -22.91 6.59 -7.73
N SER A 421 -23.12 5.38 -7.24
CA SER A 421 -24.14 4.46 -7.72
C SER A 421 -24.44 3.39 -6.67
N ARG A 422 -25.64 2.81 -6.72
CA ARG A 422 -26.01 1.61 -5.94
C ARG A 422 -25.37 0.31 -6.45
N HIS A 423 -24.65 0.35 -7.56
CA HIS A 423 -24.00 -0.83 -8.16
C HIS A 423 -22.55 -0.93 -7.72
N ALA A 424 -22.16 -2.07 -7.17
CA ALA A 424 -20.81 -2.32 -6.64
C ALA A 424 -19.70 -2.28 -7.72
N GLN A 425 -20.05 -2.40 -9.00
CA GLN A 425 -19.13 -2.29 -10.12
C GLN A 425 -18.75 -0.85 -10.45
N ALA A 426 -19.57 0.12 -10.04
CA ALA A 426 -19.27 1.53 -10.24
C ALA A 426 -18.17 1.99 -9.28
N ALA A 427 -17.19 2.74 -9.79
CA ALA A 427 -16.19 3.36 -8.94
C ALA A 427 -16.84 4.39 -8.00
N PRO A 428 -16.42 4.48 -6.72
CA PRO A 428 -16.89 5.53 -5.83
C PRO A 428 -16.30 6.89 -6.20
N ALA A 429 -16.89 7.98 -5.71
CA ALA A 429 -16.24 9.28 -5.69
C ALA A 429 -15.11 9.28 -4.66
N ILE A 430 -13.92 9.64 -5.09
CA ILE A 430 -12.70 9.69 -4.27
C ILE A 430 -12.21 11.13 -4.27
N CYS A 431 -12.29 11.80 -3.12
CA CYS A 431 -11.94 13.21 -2.95
C CYS A 431 -10.92 13.35 -1.81
N PRO A 432 -9.62 13.22 -2.07
CA PRO A 432 -8.58 13.36 -1.05
C PRO A 432 -8.44 14.77 -0.47
N ASN A 433 -8.83 15.81 -1.22
CA ASN A 433 -8.71 17.22 -0.86
C ASN A 433 -7.24 17.65 -0.62
N TYR A 434 -6.33 17.22 -1.50
CA TYR A 434 -4.90 17.56 -1.39
C TYR A 434 -4.66 19.07 -1.33
N LEU A 435 -3.68 19.49 -0.50
CA LEU A 435 -3.20 20.88 -0.36
C LEU A 435 -4.29 21.90 -0.01
N THR A 436 -5.38 21.47 0.61
CA THR A 436 -6.46 22.39 1.03
C THR A 436 -6.10 23.18 2.28
N THR A 437 -5.22 22.65 3.14
CA THR A 437 -4.75 23.34 4.34
C THR A 437 -3.45 24.11 4.09
N GLU A 438 -3.23 25.16 4.87
CA GLU A 438 -2.00 25.95 4.82
C GLU A 438 -0.78 25.11 5.23
N HIS A 439 -0.92 24.32 6.31
CA HIS A 439 0.12 23.40 6.76
C HIS A 439 0.64 22.49 5.65
N ASP A 440 -0.26 21.89 4.86
CA ASP A 440 0.13 20.99 3.78
C ASP A 440 0.90 21.73 2.67
N ARG A 441 0.48 22.98 2.36
CA ARG A 441 1.15 23.82 1.37
C ARG A 441 2.55 24.25 1.81
N LEU A 442 2.68 24.69 3.06
CA LEU A 442 3.97 25.11 3.61
C LEU A 442 4.95 23.94 3.69
N THR A 443 4.48 22.77 4.15
CA THR A 443 5.33 21.58 4.29
C THR A 443 5.85 21.09 2.94
N ILE A 444 5.01 21.04 1.89
CA ILE A 444 5.46 20.59 0.58
C ILE A 444 6.47 21.57 -0.05
N VAL A 445 6.28 22.88 0.11
CA VAL A 445 7.21 23.90 -0.36
C VAL A 445 8.55 23.81 0.38
N ALA A 446 8.54 23.65 1.70
CA ALA A 446 9.74 23.43 2.49
C ALA A 446 10.51 22.19 2.01
N GLY A 447 9.81 21.09 1.75
CA GLY A 447 10.40 19.86 1.20
C GLY A 447 11.04 20.05 -0.17
N LEU A 448 10.43 20.83 -1.07
CA LEU A 448 11.01 21.16 -2.38
C LEU A 448 12.28 22.00 -2.26
N LYS A 449 12.30 22.97 -1.35
CA LYS A 449 13.52 23.77 -1.04
C LYS A 449 14.62 22.86 -0.50
N THR A 450 14.28 21.98 0.43
CA THR A 450 15.25 21.02 0.99
C THR A 450 15.79 20.05 -0.08
N ALA A 451 14.95 19.61 -1.02
CA ALA A 451 15.41 18.79 -2.15
C ALA A 451 16.51 19.51 -2.94
N ARG A 452 16.36 20.82 -3.21
CA ARG A 452 17.38 21.62 -3.88
C ARG A 452 18.65 21.79 -3.04
N GLN A 453 18.51 21.99 -1.73
CA GLN A 453 19.67 22.05 -0.82
C GLN A 453 20.49 20.76 -0.85
N ILE A 454 19.82 19.60 -0.86
CA ILE A 454 20.46 18.29 -0.95
C ILE A 454 21.12 18.11 -2.32
N THR A 455 20.44 18.45 -3.42
CA THR A 455 20.99 18.28 -4.78
C THR A 455 22.14 19.23 -5.09
N ALA A 456 22.23 20.38 -4.38
CA ALA A 456 23.35 21.31 -4.48
C ALA A 456 24.63 20.82 -3.77
N GLN A 457 24.58 19.76 -2.96
CA GLN A 457 25.76 19.25 -2.25
C GLN A 457 26.74 18.58 -3.21
N PRO A 458 28.06 18.69 -2.96
CA PRO A 458 29.12 18.20 -3.86
C PRO A 458 28.93 16.75 -4.31
N ALA A 459 28.53 15.84 -3.40
CA ALA A 459 28.37 14.42 -3.71
C ALA A 459 27.36 14.14 -4.82
N LEU A 460 26.32 14.93 -4.97
CA LEU A 460 25.30 14.75 -6.00
C LEU A 460 25.42 15.78 -7.12
N ASN A 461 25.78 17.02 -6.81
CA ASN A 461 25.86 18.14 -7.75
C ASN A 461 26.85 17.88 -8.90
N THR A 462 27.98 17.21 -8.64
CA THR A 462 28.96 16.82 -9.67
C THR A 462 28.39 15.92 -10.76
N HIS A 463 27.26 15.29 -10.51
CA HIS A 463 26.55 14.44 -11.47
C HIS A 463 25.41 15.17 -12.19
N ILE A 464 25.05 16.39 -11.78
CA ILE A 464 23.92 17.15 -12.33
C ILE A 464 24.40 18.03 -13.48
N SER A 465 23.73 17.92 -14.63
CA SER A 465 23.93 18.85 -15.75
C SER A 465 22.88 19.95 -15.80
N ALA A 466 21.66 19.68 -15.34
CA ALA A 466 20.58 20.66 -15.22
C ALA A 466 19.45 20.14 -14.32
N GLU A 467 18.76 21.04 -13.62
CA GLU A 467 17.43 20.77 -13.08
C GLU A 467 16.44 20.83 -14.24
N TYR A 468 15.79 19.71 -14.56
CA TYR A 468 14.83 19.60 -15.68
C TYR A 468 13.42 20.02 -15.23
N SER A 469 13.00 19.62 -14.05
CA SER A 469 11.68 19.92 -13.49
C SER A 469 11.79 20.14 -11.97
N PRO A 470 11.29 21.28 -11.46
CA PRO A 470 10.55 22.36 -12.10
C PRO A 470 11.40 23.24 -13.05
N GLY A 471 12.74 23.19 -12.96
CA GLY A 471 13.65 24.05 -13.69
C GLY A 471 14.05 25.30 -12.89
N SER A 472 15.18 25.90 -13.32
CA SER A 472 15.82 27.01 -12.58
C SER A 472 15.03 28.32 -12.55
N SER A 473 13.98 28.47 -13.37
CA SER A 473 13.10 29.65 -13.37
C SER A 473 12.10 29.68 -12.22
N VAL A 474 11.77 28.54 -11.61
CA VAL A 474 10.82 28.42 -10.48
C VAL A 474 11.58 28.60 -9.18
N GLN A 475 11.44 29.76 -8.50
CA GLN A 475 12.25 30.11 -7.33
C GLN A 475 11.44 30.48 -6.09
N THR A 476 10.35 31.20 -6.26
CA THR A 476 9.53 31.68 -5.13
C THR A 476 8.66 30.58 -4.54
N ASP A 477 8.18 30.77 -3.31
CA ASP A 477 7.29 29.84 -2.63
C ASP A 477 5.98 29.64 -3.41
N ASP A 478 5.45 30.70 -3.99
CA ASP A 478 4.23 30.66 -4.80
C ASP A 478 4.44 29.86 -6.09
N GLU A 479 5.58 30.03 -6.75
CA GLU A 479 5.94 29.26 -7.95
C GLU A 479 6.16 27.78 -7.61
N LEU A 480 6.83 27.46 -6.50
CA LEU A 480 7.00 26.09 -6.01
C LEU A 480 5.66 25.44 -5.63
N LEU A 481 4.76 26.21 -5.02
CA LEU A 481 3.41 25.73 -4.71
C LEU A 481 2.60 25.51 -5.99
N ALA A 482 2.68 26.42 -6.96
CA ALA A 482 2.03 26.25 -8.27
C ALA A 482 2.54 24.98 -8.97
N PHE A 483 3.86 24.76 -8.99
CA PHE A 483 4.47 23.55 -9.48
C PHE A 483 3.96 22.29 -8.76
N ALA A 484 3.86 22.34 -7.43
CA ALA A 484 3.33 21.22 -6.64
C ALA A 484 1.86 20.93 -6.98
N ARG A 485 1.03 21.93 -7.21
CA ARG A 485 -0.37 21.79 -7.63
C ARG A 485 -0.49 21.19 -9.04
N GLU A 486 0.38 21.62 -9.95
CA GLU A 486 0.38 21.15 -11.33
C GLU A 486 0.87 19.70 -11.47
N THR A 487 1.90 19.31 -10.72
CA THR A 487 2.61 18.05 -10.91
C THR A 487 2.43 17.02 -9.80
N GLY A 488 1.89 17.45 -8.65
CA GLY A 488 1.66 16.57 -7.49
C GLY A 488 0.79 15.36 -7.83
N VAL A 489 1.17 14.19 -7.30
CA VAL A 489 0.46 12.92 -7.46
C VAL A 489 0.47 12.13 -6.15
N THR A 490 -0.46 11.21 -5.99
CA THR A 490 -0.46 10.27 -4.85
C THR A 490 0.78 9.36 -4.88
N ILE A 491 1.20 8.89 -3.70
CA ILE A 491 2.09 7.71 -3.60
C ILE A 491 1.34 6.46 -3.11
N PHE A 492 0.00 6.49 -3.22
CA PHE A 492 -0.88 5.33 -3.09
C PHE A 492 -1.06 4.81 -1.67
N HIS A 493 -1.15 5.70 -0.67
CA HIS A 493 -1.27 5.39 0.75
C HIS A 493 -2.62 5.78 1.38
N PRO A 494 -3.80 5.56 0.72
CA PRO A 494 -5.07 5.96 1.31
C PRO A 494 -5.39 5.20 2.58
N VAL A 495 -5.86 5.92 3.60
CA VAL A 495 -6.25 5.41 4.91
C VAL A 495 -7.43 6.19 5.51
N GLY A 496 -7.98 5.72 6.62
CA GLY A 496 -8.80 6.51 7.53
C GLY A 496 -10.30 6.50 7.27
N THR A 497 -10.76 5.91 6.20
CA THR A 497 -12.15 5.98 5.72
C THR A 497 -13.17 5.14 6.51
N CYS A 498 -12.70 4.31 7.43
CA CYS A 498 -13.48 3.59 8.43
C CYS A 498 -12.78 3.69 9.79
N ARG A 499 -12.39 4.92 10.19
CA ARG A 499 -11.49 5.14 11.32
C ARG A 499 -11.95 4.45 12.60
N MET A 500 -11.00 3.88 13.33
CA MET A 500 -11.23 3.43 14.70
C MET A 500 -11.26 4.61 15.65
N GLY A 501 -11.99 4.46 16.76
CA GLY A 501 -12.06 5.47 17.80
C GLY A 501 -12.88 5.03 19.00
N SER A 502 -12.67 5.70 20.13
CA SER A 502 -13.49 5.58 21.33
C SER A 502 -14.74 6.47 21.32
N ASP A 503 -14.76 7.48 20.43
CA ASP A 503 -15.89 8.41 20.27
C ASP A 503 -17.03 7.79 19.45
N ASP A 504 -18.25 8.32 19.63
CA ASP A 504 -19.48 7.80 19.00
C ASP A 504 -19.52 7.99 17.47
N ARG A 505 -18.65 8.83 16.91
CA ARG A 505 -18.52 9.06 15.46
C ARG A 505 -17.58 8.06 14.77
N ALA A 506 -16.79 7.30 15.53
CA ALA A 506 -15.90 6.30 14.97
C ALA A 506 -16.68 5.21 14.24
N VAL A 507 -16.17 4.75 13.09
CA VAL A 507 -16.80 3.68 12.30
C VAL A 507 -16.63 2.33 12.99
N VAL A 508 -15.45 2.08 13.55
CA VAL A 508 -15.17 0.87 14.32
C VAL A 508 -14.65 1.21 15.71
N ASP A 509 -14.87 0.32 16.65
CA ASP A 509 -14.31 0.40 17.99
C ASP A 509 -12.82 0.00 18.00
N VAL A 510 -12.18 0.04 19.18
CA VAL A 510 -10.77 -0.33 19.36
C VAL A 510 -10.48 -1.83 19.07
N ARG A 511 -11.52 -2.66 19.01
CA ARG A 511 -11.44 -4.07 18.61
C ARG A 511 -11.83 -4.27 17.13
N LEU A 512 -11.94 -3.19 16.37
CA LEU A 512 -12.27 -3.16 14.94
C LEU A 512 -13.69 -3.65 14.59
N LYS A 513 -14.61 -3.73 15.55
CA LYS A 513 -16.02 -4.06 15.35
C LYS A 513 -16.76 -2.84 14.83
N VAL A 514 -17.59 -3.02 13.80
CA VAL A 514 -18.41 -1.94 13.23
C VAL A 514 -19.48 -1.54 14.26
N ARG A 515 -19.59 -0.24 14.54
CA ARG A 515 -20.54 0.27 15.52
C ARG A 515 -21.99 0.13 15.06
N GLY A 516 -22.87 -0.17 15.99
CA GLY A 516 -24.32 -0.28 15.77
C GLY A 516 -24.78 -1.58 15.10
N VAL A 517 -23.85 -2.48 14.76
CA VAL A 517 -24.16 -3.81 14.21
C VAL A 517 -23.28 -4.87 14.85
N THR A 518 -23.68 -6.13 14.73
CA THR A 518 -22.96 -7.28 15.25
C THR A 518 -22.45 -8.19 14.12
N GLY A 519 -21.43 -9.03 14.40
CA GLY A 519 -20.91 -9.99 13.43
C GLY A 519 -20.14 -9.37 12.27
N LEU A 520 -19.73 -8.09 12.35
CA LEU A 520 -18.99 -7.38 11.30
C LEU A 520 -17.78 -6.62 11.86
N ARG A 521 -16.63 -6.80 11.22
CA ARG A 521 -15.41 -6.01 11.48
C ARG A 521 -14.85 -5.41 10.20
N VAL A 522 -14.07 -4.34 10.35
CA VAL A 522 -13.19 -3.82 9.30
C VAL A 522 -11.75 -3.99 9.76
N VAL A 523 -10.94 -4.67 8.94
CA VAL A 523 -9.54 -4.97 9.27
C VAL A 523 -8.65 -4.67 8.05
N ASP A 524 -8.36 -3.41 7.80
CA ASP A 524 -7.44 -2.90 6.77
C ASP A 524 -7.02 -1.45 7.08
N CYS A 525 -6.31 -0.80 6.15
CA CYS A 525 -5.83 0.58 6.34
C CYS A 525 -6.95 1.62 6.55
N SER A 526 -8.21 1.32 6.22
CA SER A 526 -9.32 2.26 6.44
C SER A 526 -9.55 2.57 7.91
N VAL A 527 -9.11 1.68 8.83
CA VAL A 527 -9.32 1.86 10.26
C VAL A 527 -8.33 2.82 10.93
N MET A 528 -7.24 3.18 10.27
CA MET A 528 -6.25 4.11 10.82
C MET A 528 -6.89 5.46 11.14
N PRO A 529 -6.82 5.98 12.37
CA PRO A 529 -7.34 7.31 12.69
C PRO A 529 -6.50 8.42 12.06
N PHE A 530 -5.17 8.19 12.02
CA PHE A 530 -4.19 9.01 11.32
C PHE A 530 -3.26 8.14 10.45
N LEU A 531 -2.84 8.72 9.33
CA LEU A 531 -1.87 8.13 8.41
C LEU A 531 -0.49 8.00 9.10
N VAL A 532 0.12 6.83 9.00
CA VAL A 532 1.48 6.58 9.54
C VAL A 532 2.53 7.29 8.70
N SER A 533 3.64 7.69 9.32
CA SER A 533 4.74 8.43 8.69
C SER A 533 5.60 7.53 7.80
N GLY A 534 5.07 7.19 6.61
CA GLY A 534 5.75 6.38 5.61
C GLY A 534 4.81 5.47 4.80
N ASN A 535 5.40 4.46 4.16
CA ASN A 535 4.66 3.51 3.34
C ASN A 535 3.75 2.62 4.19
N THR A 536 2.51 2.41 3.77
CA THR A 536 1.44 1.83 4.62
C THR A 536 1.37 0.30 4.63
N HIS A 537 2.18 -0.40 3.81
CA HIS A 537 2.04 -1.86 3.68
C HIS A 537 2.36 -2.62 4.97
N ALA A 538 3.45 -2.28 5.67
CA ALA A 538 3.80 -2.93 6.93
C ALA A 538 2.73 -2.71 8.00
N ALA A 539 2.19 -1.49 8.10
CA ALA A 539 1.08 -1.17 9.01
C ALA A 539 -0.21 -1.94 8.66
N ALA A 540 -0.51 -2.13 7.36
CA ALA A 540 -1.64 -2.96 6.93
C ALA A 540 -1.49 -4.44 7.36
N VAL A 541 -0.27 -4.98 7.27
CA VAL A 541 0.04 -6.34 7.74
C VAL A 541 -0.11 -6.42 9.26
N MET A 542 0.42 -5.45 10.00
CA MET A 542 0.30 -5.36 11.48
C MET A 542 -1.17 -5.31 11.91
N ILE A 543 -2.00 -4.50 11.25
CA ILE A 543 -3.45 -4.44 11.52
C ILE A 543 -4.10 -5.80 11.27
N GLY A 544 -3.68 -6.52 10.23
CA GLY A 544 -4.14 -7.88 9.96
C GLY A 544 -3.76 -8.88 11.05
N GLU A 545 -2.51 -8.85 11.53
CA GLU A 545 -2.00 -9.71 12.61
C GLU A 545 -2.77 -9.45 13.91
N LYS A 546 -2.85 -8.18 14.32
CA LYS A 546 -3.55 -7.76 15.54
C LYS A 546 -5.06 -8.03 15.45
N GLY A 547 -5.67 -7.76 14.30
CA GLY A 547 -7.08 -8.05 14.06
C GLY A 547 -7.41 -9.55 14.17
N ALA A 548 -6.54 -10.40 13.62
CA ALA A 548 -6.70 -11.86 13.74
C ALA A 548 -6.60 -12.32 15.19
N ASP A 549 -5.63 -11.78 15.96
CA ASP A 549 -5.49 -12.09 17.39
C ASP A 549 -6.73 -11.68 18.19
N MET A 550 -7.26 -10.46 17.96
CA MET A 550 -8.50 -9.98 18.59
C MET A 550 -9.70 -10.89 18.28
N ILE A 551 -9.85 -11.35 17.02
CA ILE A 551 -10.93 -12.24 16.60
C ILE A 551 -10.83 -13.60 17.32
N LEU A 552 -9.61 -14.15 17.40
CA LEU A 552 -9.37 -15.44 18.08
C LEU A 552 -9.58 -15.35 19.59
N GLN A 553 -9.20 -14.24 20.23
CA GLN A 553 -9.49 -13.97 21.64
C GLN A 553 -10.99 -13.92 21.90
N ASP A 554 -11.76 -13.16 21.10
CA ASP A 554 -13.21 -13.06 21.26
C ASP A 554 -13.88 -14.44 21.05
N ALA A 555 -13.40 -15.23 20.08
CA ALA A 555 -13.93 -16.57 19.82
C ALA A 555 -13.63 -17.60 20.92
N ASN A 556 -12.62 -17.38 21.74
CA ASN A 556 -12.30 -18.22 22.90
C ASN A 556 -13.06 -17.78 24.18
N SER A 557 -13.57 -16.56 24.20
CA SER A 557 -14.35 -16.00 25.32
C SER A 557 -15.86 -16.21 25.15
N SER A 558 -16.30 -16.62 23.96
CA SER A 558 -17.69 -16.97 23.60
C SER A 558 -17.92 -18.47 23.70
#